data_7439e7d0922ce65dee561f98c3db9567
#
_entry.id   7439e7d0922ce65dee561f98c3db9567
#
_cell.length_a   1.000
_cell.length_b   1.000
_cell.length_c   1.000
_cell.angle_alpha   90.00
_cell.angle_beta   90.00
_cell.angle_gamma   90.00
#
_symmetry.space_group_name_H-M   'P 1'
#
loop_
_entity.id
_entity.type
_entity.pdbx_description
1 polymer ?
#
loop_
_entity_poly.entity_id
_entity_poly.type
_entity_poly.pdbx_seq_one_letter_code
_entity_poly.pdbx_strand_id
1 'polypeptide(L)'
;VNIRLENAYSTHTKTPKFVDGVRYMEMYNEAVLTRGTGEVLYSDNKIAGTRAGLDPLIYPNVNWYDELFRSGAMNQNINVTIRGGSKKLDYFSSVSVNHDSGVLRNTDDFSYKNNLNIMRYVFQNNFNLNLSKSSKLSLNLNVQLRDYSGPTSKTSDLFGMVMESNPVDFPVRFPDDPNVDYIRWGGKSGGKYNSGFRNPYAEMARGYQSQFESTVMAHLKFEQKLDFLTEGLS
;
A
#
# COMPACT_ATOMS: atom_id res chain seq x y z
N VAL A 1 -33.50 7.61 4.23
CA VAL A 1 -32.35 7.10 3.44
C VAL A 1 -31.32 8.21 3.33
N ASN A 2 -30.05 7.90 3.55
CA ASN A 2 -28.93 8.82 3.35
C ASN A 2 -27.88 8.09 2.50
N ILE A 3 -27.35 8.77 1.48
CA ILE A 3 -26.28 8.25 0.61
C ILE A 3 -25.13 9.25 0.68
N ARG A 4 -23.93 8.77 0.99
CA ARG A 4 -22.70 9.56 1.03
C ARG A 4 -21.67 8.93 0.09
N LEU A 5 -21.15 9.75 -0.80
CA LEU A 5 -20.10 9.39 -1.76
C LEU A 5 -18.91 10.30 -1.50
N GLU A 6 -17.74 9.73 -1.29
CA GLU A 6 -16.51 10.46 -1.05
C GLU A 6 -15.40 9.93 -1.96
N ASN A 7 -14.71 10.86 -2.61
CA ASN A 7 -13.47 10.59 -3.33
C ASN A 7 -12.38 11.46 -2.71
N ALA A 8 -11.30 10.83 -2.31
CA ALA A 8 -10.15 11.51 -1.72
C ALA A 8 -8.90 11.21 -2.55
N TYR A 9 -8.17 12.24 -2.92
CA TYR A 9 -6.84 12.10 -3.49
C TYR A 9 -5.80 12.36 -2.41
N SER A 10 -5.06 11.32 -2.05
CA SER A 10 -4.03 11.36 -1.01
C SER A 10 -2.67 11.54 -1.65
N THR A 11 -1.90 12.53 -1.20
CA THR A 11 -0.53 12.79 -1.65
C THR A 11 0.43 12.71 -0.48
N HIS A 12 1.72 12.55 -0.79
CA HIS A 12 2.76 12.64 0.23
C HIS A 12 2.84 14.07 0.77
N THR A 13 2.90 14.22 2.09
CA THR A 13 3.13 15.52 2.74
C THR A 13 4.55 16.01 2.51
N LYS A 14 5.50 15.09 2.36
CA LYS A 14 6.91 15.37 2.05
C LYS A 14 7.50 14.19 1.29
N THR A 15 8.16 14.48 0.19
CA THR A 15 8.95 13.51 -0.58
C THR A 15 10.44 13.76 -0.39
N PRO A 16 11.29 12.72 -0.28
CA PRO A 16 12.73 12.91 -0.29
C PRO A 16 13.17 13.52 -1.61
N LYS A 17 14.17 14.39 -1.54
CA LYS A 17 14.82 14.95 -2.75
C LYS A 17 16.15 14.25 -2.90
N PHE A 18 16.28 13.49 -3.95
CA PHE A 18 17.52 12.82 -4.30
C PHE A 18 18.34 13.72 -5.24
N VAL A 19 19.64 13.62 -5.14
CA VAL A 19 20.54 14.15 -6.16
C VAL A 19 20.56 13.19 -7.36
N ASP A 20 20.80 13.71 -8.55
CA ASP A 20 21.01 12.89 -9.72
C ASP A 20 22.32 12.09 -9.64
N GLY A 21 22.49 11.13 -10.53
CA GLY A 21 23.67 10.27 -10.54
C GLY A 21 24.98 11.01 -10.76
N VAL A 22 24.98 12.10 -11.53
CA VAL A 22 26.18 12.93 -11.78
C VAL A 22 26.62 13.58 -10.46
N ARG A 23 25.69 14.26 -9.80
CA ARG A 23 25.98 14.94 -8.54
C ARG A 23 26.34 13.95 -7.43
N TYR A 24 25.69 12.78 -7.41
CA TYR A 24 26.02 11.70 -6.50
C TYR A 24 27.50 11.28 -6.64
N MET A 25 27.95 11.02 -7.88
CA MET A 25 29.33 10.60 -8.15
C MET A 25 30.35 11.68 -7.78
N GLU A 26 30.07 12.95 -8.12
CA GLU A 26 30.91 14.08 -7.77
C GLU A 26 31.07 14.22 -6.26
N MET A 27 29.97 14.20 -5.52
CA MET A 27 29.98 14.29 -4.05
C MET A 27 30.70 13.11 -3.40
N TYR A 28 30.53 11.91 -3.94
CA TYR A 28 31.23 10.73 -3.44
C TYR A 28 32.75 10.85 -3.61
N ASN A 29 33.20 11.21 -4.82
CA ASN A 29 34.59 11.40 -5.12
C ASN A 29 35.21 12.53 -4.26
N GLU A 30 34.51 13.66 -4.09
CA GLU A 30 34.90 14.75 -3.22
C GLU A 30 35.08 14.28 -1.76
N ALA A 31 34.13 13.46 -1.25
CA ALA A 31 34.22 12.93 0.10
C ALA A 31 35.41 11.99 0.29
N VAL A 32 35.77 11.18 -0.70
CA VAL A 32 36.93 10.30 -0.66
C VAL A 32 38.24 11.14 -0.64
N LEU A 33 38.35 12.11 -1.52
CA LEU A 33 39.52 12.97 -1.64
C LEU A 33 39.74 13.82 -0.36
N THR A 34 38.67 14.42 0.17
CA THR A 34 38.77 15.29 1.35
C THR A 34 39.05 14.51 2.64
N ARG A 35 38.64 13.25 2.72
CA ARG A 35 38.90 12.38 3.89
C ARG A 35 40.20 11.61 3.77
N GLY A 36 40.83 11.60 2.61
CA GLY A 36 42.06 10.85 2.35
C GLY A 36 41.89 9.33 2.49
N THR A 37 40.70 8.80 2.21
CA THR A 37 40.35 7.39 2.51
C THR A 37 40.63 6.44 1.36
N GLY A 38 41.17 6.89 0.22
CA GLY A 38 41.52 6.02 -0.89
C GLY A 38 41.45 6.67 -2.27
N GLU A 39 41.33 5.85 -3.30
CA GLU A 39 41.15 6.28 -4.68
C GLU A 39 39.70 6.59 -4.98
N VAL A 40 39.48 7.53 -5.90
CA VAL A 40 38.13 7.88 -6.37
C VAL A 40 37.44 6.68 -7.03
N LEU A 41 36.19 6.44 -6.68
CA LEU A 41 35.43 5.31 -7.19
C LEU A 41 34.90 5.55 -8.62
N TYR A 42 34.54 6.78 -8.91
CA TYR A 42 33.91 7.14 -10.20
C TYR A 42 34.90 7.92 -11.08
N SER A 43 35.23 7.34 -12.24
CA SER A 43 36.11 7.98 -13.21
C SER A 43 35.42 9.17 -13.90
N ASP A 44 36.22 10.10 -14.43
CA ASP A 44 35.71 11.25 -15.20
C ASP A 44 34.91 10.80 -16.42
N ASN A 45 35.30 9.70 -17.07
CA ASN A 45 34.56 9.12 -18.19
C ASN A 45 33.17 8.64 -17.78
N LYS A 46 33.03 8.00 -16.60
CA LYS A 46 31.74 7.57 -16.08
C LYS A 46 30.85 8.77 -15.78
N ILE A 47 31.39 9.80 -15.14
CA ILE A 47 30.65 11.04 -14.84
C ILE A 47 30.24 11.75 -16.12
N ALA A 48 31.16 11.90 -17.09
CA ALA A 48 30.89 12.55 -18.36
C ALA A 48 29.84 11.78 -19.19
N GLY A 49 29.94 10.46 -19.27
CA GLY A 49 28.97 9.61 -19.97
C GLY A 49 27.57 9.69 -19.37
N THR A 50 27.46 9.65 -18.05
CA THR A 50 26.18 9.82 -17.33
C THR A 50 25.60 11.22 -17.56
N ARG A 51 26.43 12.27 -17.51
CA ARG A 51 26.03 13.67 -17.78
C ARG A 51 25.55 13.87 -19.21
N ALA A 52 26.18 13.22 -20.17
CA ALA A 52 25.79 13.26 -21.58
C ALA A 52 24.54 12.41 -21.89
N GLY A 53 24.03 11.63 -20.93
CA GLY A 53 22.88 10.75 -21.15
C GLY A 53 23.17 9.65 -22.17
N LEU A 54 24.40 9.12 -22.18
CA LEU A 54 24.76 7.99 -23.04
C LEU A 54 23.99 6.72 -22.63
N ASP A 55 24.27 5.60 -23.31
CA ASP A 55 23.56 4.34 -23.10
C ASP A 55 23.27 4.07 -21.60
N PRO A 56 21.99 4.06 -21.15
CA PRO A 56 21.63 3.92 -19.75
C PRO A 56 21.96 2.55 -19.16
N LEU A 57 22.30 1.55 -19.99
CA LEU A 57 22.77 0.24 -19.54
C LEU A 57 24.23 0.30 -19.05
N ILE A 58 25.01 1.25 -19.58
CA ILE A 58 26.41 1.46 -19.22
C ILE A 58 26.54 2.66 -18.25
N TYR A 59 25.74 3.69 -18.46
CA TYR A 59 25.72 4.92 -17.70
C TYR A 59 24.36 5.16 -17.03
N PRO A 60 23.90 4.25 -16.13
CA PRO A 60 22.62 4.41 -15.47
C PRO A 60 22.57 5.69 -14.63
N ASN A 61 21.38 6.29 -14.58
CA ASN A 61 21.04 7.43 -13.75
C ASN A 61 19.58 7.26 -13.29
N VAL A 62 19.37 6.40 -12.31
CA VAL A 62 18.06 5.94 -11.91
C VAL A 62 17.55 6.72 -10.70
N ASN A 63 16.41 7.35 -10.82
CA ASN A 63 15.68 7.86 -9.67
C ASN A 63 14.80 6.73 -9.10
N TRP A 64 15.33 5.97 -8.16
CA TRP A 64 14.64 4.83 -7.59
C TRP A 64 13.30 5.17 -6.94
N TYR A 65 13.14 6.38 -6.41
CA TYR A 65 11.88 6.83 -5.85
C TYR A 65 10.81 6.96 -6.93
N ASP A 66 11.14 7.61 -8.02
CA ASP A 66 10.19 7.81 -9.13
C ASP A 66 9.88 6.52 -9.88
N GLU A 67 10.82 5.54 -9.86
CA GLU A 67 10.56 4.21 -10.41
C GLU A 67 9.51 3.42 -9.61
N LEU A 68 9.50 3.55 -8.28
CA LEU A 68 8.62 2.76 -7.42
C LEU A 68 7.34 3.48 -7.01
N PHE A 69 7.38 4.80 -6.83
CA PHE A 69 6.30 5.53 -6.20
C PHE A 69 5.57 6.48 -7.16
N ARG A 70 4.26 6.55 -6.98
CA ARG A 70 3.40 7.56 -7.62
C ARG A 70 3.29 8.77 -6.71
N SER A 71 2.92 9.91 -7.30
CA SER A 71 2.68 11.16 -6.55
C SER A 71 1.50 11.10 -5.59
N GLY A 72 0.57 10.17 -5.78
CA GLY A 72 -0.57 10.01 -4.91
C GLY A 72 -1.45 8.82 -5.28
N ALA A 73 -2.50 8.64 -4.50
CA ALA A 73 -3.47 7.56 -4.62
C ALA A 73 -4.91 8.07 -4.49
N MET A 74 -5.83 7.43 -5.19
CA MET A 74 -7.26 7.67 -5.08
C MET A 74 -7.88 6.70 -4.07
N ASN A 75 -8.65 7.25 -3.14
CA ASN A 75 -9.44 6.50 -2.16
C ASN A 75 -10.92 6.85 -2.35
N GLN A 76 -11.78 5.86 -2.22
CA GLN A 76 -13.20 6.01 -2.45
C GLN A 76 -14.00 5.43 -1.28
N ASN A 77 -15.03 6.14 -0.85
CA ASN A 77 -15.93 5.67 0.17
C ASN A 77 -17.38 5.89 -0.28
N ILE A 78 -18.17 4.83 -0.21
CA ILE A 78 -19.61 4.84 -0.44
C ILE A 78 -20.27 4.36 0.84
N ASN A 79 -21.21 5.15 1.37
CA ASN A 79 -22.01 4.76 2.51
C ASN A 79 -23.48 5.00 2.21
N VAL A 80 -24.29 3.97 2.45
CA VAL A 80 -25.76 4.03 2.35
C VAL A 80 -26.33 3.68 3.71
N THR A 81 -27.14 4.57 4.27
CA THR A 81 -27.78 4.39 5.57
C THR A 81 -29.29 4.50 5.43
N ILE A 82 -29.99 3.54 5.98
CA ILE A 82 -31.45 3.52 6.05
C ILE A 82 -31.84 3.40 7.52
N ARG A 83 -32.70 4.26 7.97
CA ARG A 83 -33.30 4.19 9.31
C ARG A 83 -34.79 4.47 9.24
N GLY A 84 -35.52 3.81 10.07
CA GLY A 84 -36.95 3.99 10.19
C GLY A 84 -37.47 3.29 11.43
N GLY A 85 -38.75 3.47 11.65
CA GLY A 85 -39.37 2.83 12.79
C GLY A 85 -40.86 3.04 12.85
N SER A 86 -41.49 2.28 13.74
CA SER A 86 -42.87 2.36 14.12
C SER A 86 -42.97 2.13 15.64
N LYS A 87 -44.20 2.11 16.20
CA LYS A 87 -44.39 1.78 17.62
C LYS A 87 -43.88 0.38 18.00
N LYS A 88 -43.74 -0.51 17.01
CA LYS A 88 -43.31 -1.92 17.27
C LYS A 88 -41.90 -2.22 16.85
N LEU A 89 -41.37 -1.52 15.86
CA LEU A 89 -40.07 -1.83 15.25
C LEU A 89 -39.29 -0.55 15.01
N ASP A 90 -38.07 -0.49 15.50
CA ASP A 90 -37.06 0.49 15.10
C ASP A 90 -35.91 -0.24 14.42
N TYR A 91 -35.44 0.32 13.30
CA TYR A 91 -34.34 -0.27 12.59
C TYR A 91 -33.37 0.78 12.08
N PHE A 92 -32.12 0.37 12.04
CA PHE A 92 -31.00 1.06 11.42
C PHE A 92 -30.22 0.05 10.60
N SER A 93 -29.99 0.37 9.32
CA SER A 93 -29.16 -0.44 8.43
C SER A 93 -28.19 0.48 7.70
N SER A 94 -26.90 0.11 7.69
CA SER A 94 -25.85 0.83 6.97
C SER A 94 -25.00 -0.14 6.18
N VAL A 95 -24.67 0.23 4.96
CA VAL A 95 -23.71 -0.47 4.09
C VAL A 95 -22.63 0.51 3.69
N SER A 96 -21.39 0.17 3.94
CA SER A 96 -20.24 0.95 3.51
C SER A 96 -19.32 0.12 2.63
N VAL A 97 -18.83 0.72 1.58
CA VAL A 97 -17.78 0.18 0.70
C VAL A 97 -16.65 1.18 0.66
N ASN A 98 -15.46 0.77 1.09
CA ASN A 98 -14.27 1.60 1.07
C ASN A 98 -13.22 0.94 0.18
N HIS A 99 -12.66 1.71 -0.74
CA HIS A 99 -11.56 1.34 -1.58
C HIS A 99 -10.34 2.21 -1.29
N ASP A 100 -9.27 1.61 -0.78
CA ASP A 100 -7.99 2.26 -0.54
C ASP A 100 -6.95 1.75 -1.53
N SER A 101 -6.33 2.66 -2.26
CA SER A 101 -5.25 2.37 -3.20
C SER A 101 -3.91 2.82 -2.63
N GLY A 102 -2.86 2.07 -2.89
CA GLY A 102 -1.49 2.43 -2.50
C GLY A 102 -0.83 3.39 -3.46
N VAL A 103 0.39 3.78 -3.12
CA VAL A 103 1.23 4.73 -3.88
C VAL A 103 2.34 4.05 -4.68
N LEU A 104 2.41 2.73 -4.71
CA LEU A 104 3.36 2.02 -5.58
C LEU A 104 2.91 2.10 -7.04
N ARG A 105 3.86 2.11 -7.95
CA ARG A 105 3.59 1.94 -9.37
C ARG A 105 3.24 0.49 -9.65
N ASN A 106 2.27 0.25 -10.51
CA ASN A 106 2.07 -1.09 -11.05
C ASN A 106 3.17 -1.37 -12.07
N THR A 107 3.61 -2.62 -12.13
CA THR A 107 4.45 -3.11 -13.21
C THR A 107 3.58 -3.77 -14.28
N ASP A 108 3.97 -3.59 -15.54
CA ASP A 108 3.36 -4.29 -16.68
C ASP A 108 4.12 -5.57 -17.03
N ASP A 109 5.19 -5.89 -16.28
CA ASP A 109 6.02 -7.07 -16.49
C ASP A 109 5.31 -8.39 -16.15
N PHE A 110 4.24 -8.34 -15.37
CA PHE A 110 3.49 -9.50 -14.90
C PHE A 110 1.98 -9.31 -15.03
N SER A 111 1.25 -10.42 -15.06
CA SER A 111 -0.21 -10.43 -15.14
C SER A 111 -0.92 -9.96 -13.85
N TYR A 112 -0.20 -9.83 -12.74
CA TYR A 112 -0.71 -9.37 -11.46
C TYR A 112 -0.33 -7.91 -11.18
N LYS A 113 -1.16 -7.25 -10.37
CA LYS A 113 -0.89 -5.91 -9.88
C LYS A 113 -0.20 -5.98 -8.53
N ASN A 114 0.91 -5.27 -8.40
CA ASN A 114 1.74 -5.25 -7.19
C ASN A 114 1.48 -4.03 -6.29
N ASN A 115 0.63 -3.10 -6.69
CA ASN A 115 0.24 -1.99 -5.82
C ASN A 115 -0.74 -2.45 -4.74
N LEU A 116 -0.71 -1.79 -3.59
CA LEU A 116 -1.68 -1.98 -2.53
C LEU A 116 -3.10 -1.67 -3.04
N ASN A 117 -4.02 -2.59 -2.80
CA ASN A 117 -5.44 -2.45 -3.07
C ASN A 117 -6.22 -3.08 -1.92
N ILE A 118 -7.02 -2.29 -1.23
CA ILE A 118 -7.82 -2.75 -0.10
C ILE A 118 -9.28 -2.40 -0.36
N MET A 119 -10.13 -3.43 -0.40
CA MET A 119 -11.57 -3.28 -0.39
C MET A 119 -12.11 -3.66 0.98
N ARG A 120 -12.88 -2.76 1.60
CA ARG A 120 -13.58 -3.03 2.86
C ARG A 120 -15.06 -2.87 2.67
N TYR A 121 -15.82 -3.88 3.08
CA TYR A 121 -17.26 -3.87 3.09
C TYR A 121 -17.73 -3.96 4.54
N VAL A 122 -18.56 -3.03 4.97
CA VAL A 122 -19.12 -3.01 6.32
C VAL A 122 -20.63 -2.99 6.23
N PHE A 123 -21.25 -4.00 6.84
CA PHE A 123 -22.71 -4.10 6.98
C PHE A 123 -23.05 -3.98 8.44
N GLN A 124 -23.81 -2.97 8.81
CA GLN A 124 -24.28 -2.76 10.16
C GLN A 124 -25.81 -2.71 10.19
N ASN A 125 -26.41 -3.57 10.99
CA ASN A 125 -27.84 -3.65 11.14
C ASN A 125 -28.21 -3.71 12.62
N ASN A 126 -29.11 -2.84 13.03
CA ASN A 126 -29.67 -2.80 14.38
C ASN A 126 -31.19 -2.83 14.25
N PHE A 127 -31.80 -3.82 14.89
CA PHE A 127 -33.25 -3.99 14.95
C PHE A 127 -33.68 -4.04 16.41
N ASN A 128 -34.70 -3.25 16.75
CA ASN A 128 -35.35 -3.30 18.04
C ASN A 128 -36.83 -3.58 17.80
N LEU A 129 -37.31 -4.71 18.29
CA LEU A 129 -38.68 -5.15 18.14
C LEU A 129 -39.36 -5.19 19.50
N ASN A 130 -40.39 -4.37 19.69
CA ASN A 130 -41.28 -4.40 20.84
C ASN A 130 -42.34 -5.49 20.62
N LEU A 131 -42.11 -6.69 21.16
CA LEU A 131 -43.01 -7.85 21.04
C LEU A 131 -44.32 -7.61 21.78
N SER A 132 -44.22 -6.99 22.97
CA SER A 132 -45.34 -6.58 23.81
C SER A 132 -45.03 -5.31 24.57
N LYS A 133 -45.90 -4.86 25.47
CA LYS A 133 -45.62 -3.73 26.39
C LYS A 133 -44.50 -4.05 27.37
N SER A 134 -44.26 -5.34 27.64
CA SER A 134 -43.29 -5.83 28.60
C SER A 134 -42.10 -6.57 27.98
N SER A 135 -42.14 -6.85 26.67
CA SER A 135 -41.12 -7.70 26.03
C SER A 135 -40.48 -6.96 24.85
N LYS A 136 -39.14 -6.93 24.80
CA LYS A 136 -38.35 -6.30 23.74
C LYS A 136 -37.27 -7.28 23.26
N LEU A 137 -37.11 -7.38 21.96
CA LEU A 137 -36.02 -8.12 21.30
C LEU A 137 -35.15 -7.13 20.53
N SER A 138 -33.83 -7.18 20.76
CA SER A 138 -32.85 -6.37 20.08
C SER A 138 -31.86 -7.29 19.35
N LEU A 139 -31.61 -7.00 18.07
CA LEU A 139 -30.61 -7.68 17.27
C LEU A 139 -29.63 -6.63 16.73
N ASN A 140 -28.35 -6.78 17.04
CA ASN A 140 -27.28 -5.99 16.45
C ASN A 140 -26.38 -6.94 15.66
N LEU A 141 -26.21 -6.65 14.38
CA LEU A 141 -25.35 -7.42 13.48
C LEU A 141 -24.34 -6.45 12.82
N ASN A 142 -23.07 -6.77 12.95
CA ASN A 142 -21.99 -6.07 12.26
C ASN A 142 -21.15 -7.11 11.51
N VAL A 143 -21.04 -6.94 10.20
CA VAL A 143 -20.22 -7.80 9.32
C VAL A 143 -19.20 -6.91 8.66
N GLN A 144 -17.94 -7.26 8.78
CA GLN A 144 -16.81 -6.58 8.13
C GLN A 144 -16.07 -7.58 7.27
N LEU A 145 -15.95 -7.27 5.99
CA LEU A 145 -15.17 -8.04 5.03
C LEU A 145 -14.03 -7.15 4.55
N ARG A 146 -12.84 -7.70 4.50
CA ARG A 146 -11.66 -7.02 3.98
C ARG A 146 -10.99 -7.91 2.95
N ASP A 147 -10.86 -7.40 1.74
CA ASP A 147 -10.08 -7.98 0.66
C ASP A 147 -8.84 -7.12 0.45
N TYR A 148 -7.68 -7.70 0.63
CA TYR A 148 -6.39 -7.07 0.52
C TYR A 148 -5.59 -7.74 -0.60
N SER A 149 -5.00 -6.92 -1.47
CA SER A 149 -3.93 -7.35 -2.37
C SER A 149 -2.81 -6.32 -2.37
N GLY A 150 -1.58 -6.78 -2.56
CA GLY A 150 -0.42 -5.91 -2.55
C GLY A 150 0.89 -6.68 -2.74
N PRO A 151 2.03 -5.99 -2.69
CA PRO A 151 3.34 -6.63 -2.84
C PRO A 151 3.62 -7.59 -1.68
N THR A 152 4.48 -8.56 -1.91
CA THR A 152 4.98 -9.45 -0.84
C THR A 152 5.87 -8.72 0.15
N SER A 153 6.61 -7.72 -0.31
CA SER A 153 7.44 -6.86 0.52
C SER A 153 6.64 -5.68 1.06
N LYS A 154 6.87 -5.31 2.32
CA LYS A 154 6.20 -4.14 2.90
C LYS A 154 6.63 -2.86 2.19
N THR A 155 5.72 -1.91 2.03
CA THR A 155 6.02 -0.61 1.42
C THR A 155 7.12 0.15 2.18
N SER A 156 7.19 0.00 3.51
CA SER A 156 8.27 0.57 4.34
C SER A 156 9.65 0.02 3.97
N ASP A 157 9.72 -1.29 3.69
CA ASP A 157 10.97 -1.96 3.37
C ASP A 157 11.43 -1.56 1.97
N LEU A 158 10.49 -1.49 1.01
CA LEU A 158 10.76 -0.95 -0.33
C LEU A 158 11.24 0.50 -0.27
N PHE A 159 10.63 1.33 0.58
CA PHE A 159 11.08 2.70 0.80
C PHE A 159 12.51 2.74 1.38
N GLY A 160 12.81 1.91 2.38
CA GLY A 160 14.17 1.78 2.92
C GLY A 160 15.19 1.41 1.85
N MET A 161 14.86 0.43 1.00
CA MET A 161 15.73 0.02 -0.12
C MET A 161 15.96 1.16 -1.13
N VAL A 162 14.93 1.94 -1.44
CA VAL A 162 15.06 3.12 -2.31
C VAL A 162 16.01 4.16 -1.71
N MET A 163 15.95 4.39 -0.40
CA MET A 163 16.84 5.33 0.30
C MET A 163 18.31 4.89 0.29
N GLU A 164 18.56 3.59 0.22
CA GLU A 164 19.90 2.99 0.22
C GLU A 164 20.44 2.73 -1.18
N SER A 165 19.58 2.77 -2.21
CA SER A 165 19.97 2.40 -3.57
C SER A 165 20.77 3.49 -4.25
N ASN A 166 21.89 3.09 -4.85
CA ASN A 166 22.76 3.97 -5.63
C ASN A 166 22.17 4.24 -7.02
N PRO A 167 22.10 5.49 -7.46
CA PRO A 167 21.49 5.84 -8.75
C PRO A 167 22.29 5.42 -9.98
N VAL A 168 23.58 5.08 -9.84
CA VAL A 168 24.51 4.85 -10.97
C VAL A 168 25.15 3.47 -11.04
N ASP A 169 24.77 2.57 -10.13
CA ASP A 169 25.39 1.24 -10.06
C ASP A 169 24.83 0.28 -11.12
N PHE A 170 23.54 0.33 -11.38
CA PHE A 170 22.86 -0.57 -12.33
C PHE A 170 21.55 0.03 -12.87
N PRO A 171 21.09 -0.38 -14.06
CA PRO A 171 19.78 0.00 -14.59
C PRO A 171 18.66 -0.75 -13.83
N VAL A 172 17.41 -0.32 -13.99
CA VAL A 172 16.24 -1.02 -13.42
C VAL A 172 16.17 -2.46 -13.96
N ARG A 173 16.24 -2.61 -15.28
CA ARG A 173 16.26 -3.91 -15.96
C ARG A 173 17.11 -3.82 -17.23
N PHE A 174 17.57 -4.97 -17.70
CA PHE A 174 18.17 -5.10 -19.01
C PHE A 174 17.11 -5.44 -20.06
N PRO A 175 17.33 -5.16 -21.33
CA PRO A 175 16.45 -5.60 -22.43
C PRO A 175 16.21 -7.10 -22.40
N ASP A 176 15.04 -7.53 -22.86
CA ASP A 176 14.71 -8.93 -22.98
C ASP A 176 15.67 -9.64 -23.94
N ASP A 177 16.04 -10.85 -23.61
CA ASP A 177 16.92 -11.69 -24.41
C ASP A 177 16.12 -12.95 -24.80
N PRO A 178 15.93 -13.23 -26.10
CA PRO A 178 15.13 -14.37 -26.55
C PRO A 178 15.69 -15.74 -26.13
N ASN A 179 16.92 -15.79 -25.63
CA ASN A 179 17.56 -17.01 -25.15
C ASN A 179 17.37 -17.28 -23.66
N VAL A 180 16.64 -16.40 -22.95
CA VAL A 180 16.41 -16.57 -21.50
C VAL A 180 14.93 -16.31 -21.15
N ASP A 181 14.36 -17.13 -20.27
CA ASP A 181 12.95 -17.11 -19.88
C ASP A 181 12.67 -16.24 -18.65
N TYR A 182 13.62 -15.43 -18.20
CA TYR A 182 13.50 -14.61 -17.02
C TYR A 182 13.85 -13.14 -17.29
N ILE A 183 13.24 -12.25 -16.52
CA ILE A 183 13.55 -10.82 -16.59
C ILE A 183 14.95 -10.58 -15.99
N ARG A 184 15.79 -9.92 -16.75
CA ARG A 184 17.14 -9.56 -16.32
C ARG A 184 17.13 -8.26 -15.55
N TRP A 185 16.95 -8.35 -14.26
CA TRP A 185 17.01 -7.20 -13.37
C TRP A 185 18.43 -6.67 -13.23
N GLY A 186 18.57 -5.35 -13.17
CA GLY A 186 19.83 -4.74 -12.76
C GLY A 186 20.17 -5.11 -11.31
N GLY A 187 21.44 -5.25 -11.03
CA GLY A 187 21.91 -5.57 -9.68
C GLY A 187 23.42 -5.48 -9.59
N LYS A 188 23.93 -5.35 -8.39
CA LYS A 188 25.36 -5.36 -8.11
C LYS A 188 25.68 -6.55 -7.24
N SER A 189 26.56 -7.41 -7.72
CA SER A 189 27.08 -8.52 -6.92
C SER A 189 27.78 -7.99 -5.69
N GLY A 190 27.41 -8.45 -4.51
CA GLY A 190 28.13 -8.19 -3.27
C GLY A 190 29.42 -8.98 -3.24
N GLY A 191 30.46 -8.42 -2.62
CA GLY A 191 31.75 -9.06 -2.47
C GLY A 191 31.68 -10.37 -1.66
N LYS A 192 32.71 -10.65 -0.85
CA LYS A 192 32.94 -11.89 -0.08
C LYS A 192 31.73 -12.53 0.63
N TYR A 193 30.66 -11.79 0.90
CA TYR A 193 29.47 -12.28 1.63
C TYR A 193 28.18 -12.34 0.80
N ASN A 194 28.26 -12.19 -0.50
CA ASN A 194 27.11 -12.25 -1.42
C ASN A 194 25.95 -11.27 -1.05
N SER A 195 26.24 -10.24 -0.27
CA SER A 195 25.33 -9.16 0.09
C SER A 195 25.30 -8.10 -1.00
N GLY A 196 24.84 -8.51 -2.20
CA GLY A 196 24.67 -7.58 -3.32
C GLY A 196 23.57 -6.56 -3.01
N PHE A 197 23.71 -5.37 -3.59
CA PHE A 197 22.64 -4.38 -3.54
C PHE A 197 21.43 -4.91 -4.33
N ARG A 198 20.30 -5.04 -3.63
CA ARG A 198 19.05 -5.49 -4.22
C ARG A 198 18.46 -4.37 -5.06
N ASN A 199 17.89 -4.74 -6.19
CA ASN A 199 17.10 -3.84 -7.01
C ASN A 199 15.72 -3.62 -6.36
N PRO A 200 15.38 -2.39 -5.92
CA PRO A 200 14.10 -2.14 -5.26
C PRO A 200 12.89 -2.41 -6.17
N TYR A 201 13.03 -2.18 -7.48
CA TYR A 201 11.97 -2.44 -8.45
C TYR A 201 11.74 -3.94 -8.62
N ALA A 202 12.80 -4.73 -8.75
CA ALA A 202 12.71 -6.19 -8.80
C ALA A 202 12.07 -6.76 -7.52
N GLU A 203 12.39 -6.20 -6.37
CA GLU A 203 11.80 -6.61 -5.10
C GLU A 203 10.31 -6.25 -5.02
N MET A 204 9.91 -5.07 -5.52
CA MET A 204 8.52 -4.67 -5.64
C MET A 204 7.75 -5.58 -6.59
N ALA A 205 8.37 -5.93 -7.72
CA ALA A 205 7.76 -6.75 -8.78
C ALA A 205 7.80 -8.26 -8.50
N ARG A 206 8.53 -8.72 -7.48
CA ARG A 206 8.80 -10.14 -7.20
C ARG A 206 7.57 -11.01 -7.03
N GLY A 207 6.46 -10.43 -6.58
CA GLY A 207 5.23 -11.14 -6.37
C GLY A 207 4.16 -10.30 -5.70
N TYR A 208 3.03 -10.92 -5.45
CA TYR A 208 1.91 -10.31 -4.73
C TYR A 208 1.39 -11.24 -3.66
N GLN A 209 0.70 -10.69 -2.70
CA GLN A 209 -0.09 -11.44 -1.73
C GLN A 209 -1.54 -10.99 -1.81
N SER A 210 -2.45 -11.93 -1.58
CA SER A 210 -3.88 -11.67 -1.43
C SER A 210 -4.34 -12.26 -0.09
N GLN A 211 -5.15 -11.49 0.64
CA GLN A 211 -5.66 -11.89 1.94
C GLN A 211 -7.11 -11.46 2.08
N PHE A 212 -7.97 -12.40 2.43
CA PHE A 212 -9.35 -12.14 2.75
C PHE A 212 -9.59 -12.34 4.24
N GLU A 213 -10.22 -11.34 4.87
CA GLU A 213 -10.60 -11.37 6.28
C GLU A 213 -12.10 -11.12 6.39
N SER A 214 -12.76 -11.88 7.27
CA SER A 214 -14.14 -11.64 7.62
C SER A 214 -14.32 -11.62 9.13
N THR A 215 -15.04 -10.61 9.62
CA THR A 215 -15.41 -10.50 11.03
C THR A 215 -16.91 -10.34 11.11
N VAL A 216 -17.55 -11.22 11.86
CA VAL A 216 -19.00 -11.17 12.10
C VAL A 216 -19.23 -11.04 13.61
N MET A 217 -19.92 -9.98 13.99
CA MET A 217 -20.34 -9.71 15.36
C MET A 217 -21.86 -9.69 15.41
N ALA A 218 -22.46 -10.59 16.16
CA ALA A 218 -23.89 -10.65 16.35
C ALA A 218 -24.21 -10.58 17.86
N HIS A 219 -25.14 -9.72 18.20
CA HIS A 219 -25.63 -9.60 19.58
C HIS A 219 -27.16 -9.66 19.56
N LEU A 220 -27.70 -10.66 20.23
CA LEU A 220 -29.14 -10.82 20.44
C LEU A 220 -29.43 -10.55 21.91
N LYS A 221 -30.34 -9.63 22.19
CA LYS A 221 -30.78 -9.28 23.53
C LYS A 221 -32.29 -9.41 23.61
N PHE A 222 -32.77 -10.14 24.60
CA PHE A 222 -34.17 -10.19 24.97
C PHE A 222 -34.35 -9.54 26.35
N GLU A 223 -35.26 -8.62 26.44
CA GLU A 223 -35.62 -7.93 27.68
C GLU A 223 -37.08 -8.20 28.00
N GLN A 224 -37.36 -8.67 29.23
CA GLN A 224 -38.71 -8.90 29.72
C GLN A 224 -38.89 -8.15 31.03
N LYS A 225 -39.84 -7.24 31.08
CA LYS A 225 -40.28 -6.63 32.34
C LYS A 225 -41.13 -7.63 33.13
N LEU A 226 -40.80 -7.80 34.38
CA LEU A 226 -41.48 -8.72 35.31
C LEU A 226 -42.29 -7.96 36.36
N ASP A 227 -42.79 -6.77 36.00
CA ASP A 227 -43.62 -5.95 36.93
C ASP A 227 -44.83 -6.68 37.44
N PHE A 228 -45.26 -7.78 36.77
CA PHE A 228 -46.33 -8.64 37.23
C PHE A 228 -45.94 -9.55 38.44
N LEU A 229 -44.63 -9.71 38.69
CA LEU A 229 -44.11 -10.42 39.86
C LEU A 229 -43.71 -9.41 40.95
N THR A 230 -42.92 -8.40 40.57
CA THR A 230 -42.41 -7.38 41.49
C THR A 230 -42.16 -6.10 40.67
N GLU A 231 -42.71 -4.99 41.16
CA GLU A 231 -42.58 -3.68 40.49
C GLU A 231 -41.08 -3.31 40.28
N GLY A 232 -40.71 -2.93 39.05
CA GLY A 232 -39.33 -2.55 38.69
C GLY A 232 -38.36 -3.73 38.40
N LEU A 233 -38.82 -4.97 38.42
CA LEU A 233 -38.00 -6.15 38.05
C LEU A 233 -37.97 -6.31 36.53
N SER A 234 -36.74 -6.49 35.96
CA SER A 234 -36.53 -6.80 34.57
C SER A 234 -35.35 -7.75 34.35
#